data_b59f25e450e050fc0d80cedf94ed50b2
#
_entry.id   b59f25e450e050fc0d80cedf94ed50b2
#
_cell.length_a   1.000
_cell.length_b   1.000
_cell.length_c   1.000
_cell.angle_alpha   90.00
_cell.angle_beta   90.00
_cell.angle_gamma   90.00
#
_symmetry.space_group_name_H-M   'P 1'
#
loop_
_entity.id
_entity.type
_entity.pdbx_description
1 polymer ?
#
loop_
_entity_poly.entity_id
_entity_poly.type
_entity_poly.pdbx_seq_one_letter_code
_entity_poly.pdbx_strand_id
1 'polypeptide(L)'
;MFEKIAGLYSWSSMLILCLIIIAPTTLAAQESHKNILILLSDNKDVYLDVATTITNSTIKYCRNHNLSCQSSNYDIVQVSSYNHNQHNNYQLIVTLGIHAAIFSKNNITGADIISALIPKNNPLIEEIIQNNSKQIFLYLDQPLSHNLILIKVLSNRLQNIGILVDTNDKGTVNILSNAAKDLDLTLFFESIESSEYVGTALNNLLEKIDIFLATPDTNIHNKATVSNILLSNYRKRIPLIGFSSAYVKAGALAAIYSSPENIAHQVRDGIVTYFSDKPIQNKQQMSKYFSVLFNTDVARSLGFPIKSETKLKELMMDYIHVDAE
;
A
#
# COMPACT_ATOMS: atom_id res chain seq x y z
N MET A 1 28.47 -43.91 97.19
CA MET A 1 29.59 -43.28 97.88
C MET A 1 30.11 -42.20 96.96
N PHE A 2 30.03 -40.97 97.40
CA PHE A 2 30.57 -39.72 96.86
C PHE A 2 30.05 -39.26 95.51
N GLU A 3 29.27 -38.26 95.51
CA GLU A 3 29.45 -36.78 95.58
C GLU A 3 29.75 -36.12 94.25
N LYS A 4 28.74 -35.37 93.85
CA LYS A 4 28.73 -33.92 93.55
C LYS A 4 29.91 -33.39 92.77
N ILE A 5 29.64 -32.72 91.72
CA ILE A 5 29.82 -31.26 91.54
C ILE A 5 29.06 -30.75 90.34
N ALA A 6 28.29 -29.70 90.60
CA ALA A 6 27.59 -28.92 89.60
C ALA A 6 28.53 -28.00 88.81
N GLY A 7 28.30 -27.86 87.54
CA GLY A 7 28.97 -26.85 86.70
C GLY A 7 27.96 -26.21 85.77
N LEU A 8 27.55 -24.99 86.15
CA LEU A 8 26.74 -24.11 85.35
C LEU A 8 27.47 -23.77 84.03
N TYR A 9 26.86 -24.06 82.93
CA TYR A 9 27.21 -23.42 81.67
C TYR A 9 26.02 -22.59 81.14
N SER A 10 26.24 -21.30 81.16
CA SER A 10 25.43 -20.21 80.59
C SER A 10 25.22 -20.47 79.12
N TRP A 11 23.97 -20.60 78.69
CA TRP A 11 23.59 -20.57 77.32
C TRP A 11 23.45 -19.07 76.86
N SER A 12 24.50 -18.52 76.31
CA SER A 12 24.42 -17.24 75.56
C SER A 12 23.87 -17.57 74.21
N SER A 13 22.62 -17.18 73.97
CA SER A 13 21.92 -17.28 72.68
C SER A 13 22.58 -16.38 71.66
N MET A 14 23.34 -16.95 70.77
CA MET A 14 23.87 -16.27 69.61
C MET A 14 22.80 -16.33 68.48
N LEU A 15 21.94 -15.31 68.45
CA LEU A 15 21.00 -15.05 67.34
C LEU A 15 21.82 -14.61 66.16
N ILE A 16 22.11 -15.53 65.23
CA ILE A 16 22.63 -15.21 63.89
C ILE A 16 21.44 -14.71 63.05
N LEU A 17 21.34 -13.40 62.95
CA LEU A 17 20.41 -12.72 62.06
C LEU A 17 20.92 -12.87 60.63
N CYS A 18 20.44 -13.92 59.91
CA CYS A 18 20.64 -14.03 58.48
C CYS A 18 19.85 -12.92 57.77
N LEU A 19 20.50 -11.79 57.50
CA LEU A 19 19.98 -10.79 56.59
C LEU A 19 20.00 -11.36 55.17
N ILE A 20 18.88 -11.96 54.76
CA ILE A 20 18.66 -12.28 53.35
C ILE A 20 18.48 -10.97 52.61
N ILE A 21 19.55 -10.46 51.99
CA ILE A 21 19.49 -9.39 51.03
C ILE A 21 18.75 -9.95 49.82
N ILE A 22 17.43 -9.72 49.77
CA ILE A 22 16.64 -9.90 48.55
C ILE A 22 17.06 -8.76 47.62
N ALA A 23 18.12 -8.96 46.81
CA ALA A 23 18.40 -8.11 45.69
C ALA A 23 17.17 -8.14 44.78
N PRO A 24 16.55 -7.01 44.43
CA PRO A 24 15.53 -7.02 43.43
C PRO A 24 16.20 -7.49 42.13
N THR A 25 15.94 -8.74 41.74
CA THR A 25 16.19 -9.17 40.36
C THR A 25 15.25 -8.32 39.51
N THR A 26 15.74 -7.18 39.07
CA THR A 26 15.12 -6.53 37.91
C THR A 26 15.19 -7.54 36.80
N LEU A 27 14.09 -8.28 36.59
CA LEU A 27 13.84 -8.95 35.33
C LEU A 27 13.88 -7.81 34.30
N ALA A 28 15.07 -7.55 33.72
CA ALA A 28 15.12 -6.83 32.48
C ALA A 28 14.22 -7.64 31.53
N ALA A 29 13.05 -7.10 31.25
CA ALA A 29 12.21 -7.64 30.21
C ALA A 29 13.12 -7.69 28.97
N GLN A 30 13.51 -8.89 28.59
CA GLN A 30 14.29 -9.14 27.40
C GLN A 30 13.36 -8.65 26.28
N GLU A 31 13.62 -7.44 25.77
CA GLU A 31 12.89 -6.93 24.59
C GLU A 31 13.05 -8.00 23.53
N SER A 32 11.99 -8.75 23.30
CA SER A 32 11.98 -9.75 22.25
C SER A 32 12.12 -8.96 20.94
N HIS A 33 13.31 -9.04 20.34
CA HIS A 33 13.53 -8.43 19.03
C HIS A 33 12.45 -8.97 18.08
N LYS A 34 11.67 -8.06 17.54
CA LYS A 34 10.59 -8.37 16.61
C LYS A 34 11.23 -8.56 15.23
N ASN A 35 11.23 -9.79 14.74
CA ASN A 35 11.82 -10.11 13.45
C ASN A 35 10.78 -9.96 12.34
N ILE A 36 11.09 -9.16 11.33
CA ILE A 36 10.26 -8.91 10.16
C ILE A 36 11.02 -9.39 8.93
N LEU A 37 10.39 -10.25 8.14
CA LEU A 37 10.90 -10.64 6.83
C LEU A 37 10.23 -9.80 5.74
N ILE A 38 11.01 -9.18 4.87
CA ILE A 38 10.51 -8.56 3.64
C ILE A 38 10.87 -9.49 2.48
N LEU A 39 9.86 -10.10 1.88
CA LEU A 39 10.00 -11.07 0.81
C LEU A 39 9.70 -10.41 -0.54
N LEU A 40 10.69 -10.40 -1.44
CA LEU A 40 10.61 -9.76 -2.74
C LEU A 40 10.22 -10.76 -3.82
N SER A 41 9.34 -10.37 -4.74
CA SER A 41 8.93 -11.20 -5.89
C SER A 41 10.06 -11.47 -6.87
N ASP A 42 10.94 -10.49 -7.09
CA ASP A 42 12.15 -10.60 -7.91
C ASP A 42 13.21 -9.56 -7.49
N ASN A 43 14.29 -9.42 -8.27
CA ASN A 43 15.42 -8.53 -7.99
C ASN A 43 15.33 -7.14 -8.63
N LYS A 44 14.15 -6.71 -9.12
CA LYS A 44 14.01 -5.38 -9.69
C LYS A 44 14.22 -4.29 -8.64
N ASP A 45 14.88 -3.22 -9.05
CA ASP A 45 15.22 -2.09 -8.18
C ASP A 45 14.02 -1.56 -7.40
N VAL A 46 12.84 -1.51 -8.01
CA VAL A 46 11.62 -1.02 -7.36
C VAL A 46 11.25 -1.79 -6.09
N TYR A 47 11.47 -3.11 -6.07
CA TYR A 47 11.17 -3.90 -4.87
C TYR A 47 12.17 -3.62 -3.76
N LEU A 48 13.45 -3.49 -4.11
CA LEU A 48 14.51 -3.18 -3.15
C LEU A 48 14.36 -1.76 -2.59
N ASP A 49 14.04 -0.79 -3.44
CA ASP A 49 13.77 0.60 -3.03
C ASP A 49 12.60 0.68 -2.04
N VAL A 50 11.49 -0.01 -2.34
CA VAL A 50 10.34 -0.07 -1.44
C VAL A 50 10.71 -0.75 -0.13
N ALA A 51 11.41 -1.90 -0.16
CA ALA A 51 11.83 -2.62 1.05
C ALA A 51 12.74 -1.75 1.94
N THR A 52 13.72 -1.08 1.35
CA THR A 52 14.62 -0.17 2.06
C THR A 52 13.87 1.02 2.67
N THR A 53 12.93 1.58 1.92
CA THR A 53 12.10 2.71 2.40
C THR A 53 11.17 2.26 3.54
N ILE A 54 10.57 1.07 3.45
CA ILE A 54 9.78 0.47 4.54
C ILE A 54 10.63 0.38 5.80
N THR A 55 11.80 -0.24 5.72
CA THR A 55 12.70 -0.45 6.85
C THR A 55 13.06 0.90 7.51
N ASN A 56 13.58 1.84 6.72
CA ASN A 56 14.06 3.12 7.23
C ASN A 56 12.92 3.97 7.81
N SER A 57 11.78 4.05 7.11
CA SER A 57 10.64 4.84 7.57
C SER A 57 9.98 4.24 8.81
N THR A 58 9.92 2.91 8.93
CA THR A 58 9.33 2.26 10.09
C THR A 58 10.19 2.44 11.32
N ILE A 59 11.49 2.19 11.24
CA ILE A 59 12.42 2.39 12.35
C ILE A 59 12.40 3.85 12.83
N LYS A 60 12.45 4.80 11.90
CA LYS A 60 12.38 6.22 12.20
C LYS A 60 11.07 6.61 12.89
N TYR A 61 9.95 6.13 12.37
CA TYR A 61 8.63 6.42 12.93
C TYR A 61 8.49 5.82 14.33
N CYS A 62 8.84 4.54 14.51
CA CYS A 62 8.75 3.86 15.79
C CYS A 62 9.64 4.52 16.85
N ARG A 63 10.85 4.93 16.49
CA ARG A 63 11.77 5.66 17.40
C ARG A 63 11.18 7.00 17.83
N ASN A 64 10.64 7.79 16.90
CA ASN A 64 10.07 9.09 17.19
C ASN A 64 8.83 9.04 18.10
N HIS A 65 8.14 7.90 18.14
CA HIS A 65 6.93 7.70 18.94
C HIS A 65 7.13 6.73 20.10
N ASN A 66 8.37 6.31 20.38
CA ASN A 66 8.72 5.36 21.45
C ASN A 66 7.92 4.03 21.37
N LEU A 67 7.72 3.52 20.16
CA LEU A 67 6.97 2.28 19.93
C LEU A 67 7.89 1.05 19.98
N SER A 68 7.33 -0.09 20.34
CA SER A 68 8.07 -1.37 20.46
C SER A 68 8.72 -1.85 19.14
N CYS A 69 8.26 -1.37 18.00
CA CYS A 69 8.84 -1.65 16.68
C CYS A 69 10.16 -0.93 16.39
N GLN A 70 10.66 -0.06 17.27
CA GLN A 70 11.94 0.63 17.09
C GLN A 70 13.16 -0.32 17.09
N SER A 71 13.04 -1.46 17.78
CA SER A 71 14.07 -2.49 17.91
C SER A 71 13.86 -3.66 16.94
N SER A 72 13.00 -3.55 15.94
CA SER A 72 12.72 -4.62 14.99
C SER A 72 13.93 -4.87 14.07
N ASN A 73 14.22 -6.15 13.85
CA ASN A 73 15.19 -6.58 12.85
C ASN A 73 14.45 -6.85 11.52
N TYR A 74 15.07 -6.43 10.42
CA TYR A 74 14.52 -6.60 9.08
C TYR A 74 15.48 -7.41 8.23
N ASP A 75 15.00 -8.52 7.67
CA ASP A 75 15.70 -9.27 6.65
C ASP A 75 14.98 -9.09 5.31
N ILE A 76 15.73 -8.81 4.26
CA ILE A 76 15.20 -8.61 2.90
C ILE A 76 15.70 -9.80 2.07
N VAL A 77 14.76 -10.62 1.59
CA VAL A 77 15.04 -11.87 0.89
C VAL A 77 14.20 -11.96 -0.38
N GLN A 78 14.79 -12.46 -1.46
CA GLN A 78 14.03 -12.78 -2.67
C GLN A 78 13.37 -14.16 -2.53
N VAL A 79 12.22 -14.35 -3.17
CA VAL A 79 11.54 -15.66 -3.22
C VAL A 79 12.48 -16.78 -3.67
N SER A 80 13.31 -16.51 -4.69
CA SER A 80 14.28 -17.48 -5.23
C SER A 80 15.38 -17.90 -4.24
N SER A 81 15.64 -17.07 -3.22
CA SER A 81 16.69 -17.28 -2.20
C SER A 81 16.11 -17.67 -0.84
N TYR A 82 14.78 -17.83 -0.75
CA TYR A 82 14.13 -18.18 0.50
C TYR A 82 14.47 -19.61 0.91
N ASN A 83 14.90 -19.77 2.17
CA ASN A 83 15.21 -21.07 2.77
C ASN A 83 14.41 -21.22 4.07
N HIS A 84 13.50 -22.18 4.12
CA HIS A 84 12.63 -22.41 5.26
C HIS A 84 13.39 -22.63 6.58
N ASN A 85 14.51 -23.32 6.55
CA ASN A 85 15.31 -23.61 7.75
C ASN A 85 15.97 -22.35 8.33
N GLN A 86 16.22 -21.34 7.51
CA GLN A 86 16.84 -20.07 7.92
C GLN A 86 15.81 -18.97 8.24
N HIS A 87 14.60 -19.07 7.63
CA HIS A 87 13.59 -18.01 7.66
C HIS A 87 12.27 -18.45 8.34
N ASN A 88 12.35 -19.22 9.44
CA ASN A 88 11.16 -19.76 10.12
C ASN A 88 10.75 -19.02 11.40
N ASN A 89 11.50 -17.99 11.83
CA ASN A 89 11.33 -17.33 13.12
C ASN A 89 10.86 -15.86 12.99
N TYR A 90 10.08 -15.54 11.96
CA TYR A 90 9.53 -14.20 11.79
C TYR A 90 8.10 -14.11 12.34
N GLN A 91 7.82 -13.03 13.07
CA GLN A 91 6.50 -12.74 13.59
C GLN A 91 5.59 -12.15 12.50
N LEU A 92 6.20 -11.33 11.64
CA LEU A 92 5.52 -10.66 10.55
C LEU A 92 6.30 -10.81 9.26
N ILE A 93 5.60 -11.08 8.18
CA ILE A 93 6.17 -11.14 6.83
C ILE A 93 5.51 -10.06 5.97
N VAL A 94 6.34 -9.26 5.33
CA VAL A 94 5.90 -8.29 4.31
C VAL A 94 6.25 -8.86 2.95
N THR A 95 5.27 -9.08 2.08
CA THR A 95 5.51 -9.53 0.72
C THR A 95 5.35 -8.38 -0.26
N LEU A 96 6.31 -8.21 -1.15
CA LEU A 96 6.30 -7.18 -2.18
C LEU A 96 6.11 -7.81 -3.57
N GLY A 97 4.93 -7.59 -4.13
CA GLY A 97 4.49 -8.11 -5.42
C GLY A 97 3.76 -9.44 -5.34
N ILE A 98 3.13 -9.81 -6.45
CA ILE A 98 2.20 -10.95 -6.52
C ILE A 98 2.88 -12.31 -6.30
N HIS A 99 4.09 -12.52 -6.85
CA HIS A 99 4.79 -13.80 -6.70
C HIS A 99 5.19 -14.07 -5.26
N ALA A 100 5.65 -13.04 -4.51
CA ALA A 100 5.94 -13.17 -3.09
C ALA A 100 4.68 -13.44 -2.27
N ALA A 101 3.54 -12.83 -2.61
CA ALA A 101 2.27 -13.06 -1.96
C ALA A 101 1.75 -14.50 -2.16
N ILE A 102 1.84 -15.03 -3.39
CA ILE A 102 1.48 -16.42 -3.71
C ILE A 102 2.43 -17.39 -2.99
N PHE A 103 3.74 -17.12 -3.08
CA PHE A 103 4.75 -17.97 -2.46
C PHE A 103 4.52 -18.07 -0.94
N SER A 104 4.28 -16.94 -0.26
CA SER A 104 4.08 -16.92 1.18
C SER A 104 2.86 -17.73 1.60
N LYS A 105 1.73 -17.64 0.86
CA LYS A 105 0.54 -18.45 1.10
C LYS A 105 0.83 -19.94 1.07
N ASN A 106 1.63 -20.38 0.12
CA ASN A 106 1.84 -21.81 -0.15
C ASN A 106 2.96 -22.43 0.71
N ASN A 107 3.91 -21.61 1.19
CA ASN A 107 5.14 -22.13 1.81
C ASN A 107 5.36 -21.64 3.24
N ILE A 108 4.59 -20.66 3.73
CA ILE A 108 4.83 -20.08 5.04
C ILE A 108 3.61 -20.29 5.93
N THR A 109 3.84 -20.87 7.10
CA THR A 109 2.82 -21.11 8.10
C THR A 109 3.19 -20.44 9.43
N GLY A 110 2.21 -19.97 10.17
CA GLY A 110 2.42 -19.47 11.54
C GLY A 110 2.69 -17.96 11.66
N ALA A 111 3.13 -17.27 10.61
CA ALA A 111 3.34 -15.83 10.60
C ALA A 111 2.11 -15.07 10.05
N ASP A 112 1.92 -13.84 10.51
CA ASP A 112 1.01 -12.90 9.87
C ASP A 112 1.68 -12.25 8.65
N ILE A 113 0.89 -11.92 7.62
CA ILE A 113 1.41 -11.47 6.33
C ILE A 113 0.78 -10.14 5.94
N ILE A 114 1.62 -9.17 5.56
CA ILE A 114 1.21 -7.93 4.89
C ILE A 114 1.71 -8.00 3.45
N SER A 115 0.79 -7.99 2.47
CA SER A 115 1.13 -8.05 1.06
C SER A 115 0.90 -6.71 0.40
N ALA A 116 1.91 -6.18 -0.28
CA ALA A 116 1.88 -4.89 -0.95
C ALA A 116 2.45 -4.98 -2.39
N LEU A 117 2.37 -3.90 -3.16
CA LEU A 117 2.70 -3.86 -4.58
C LEU A 117 1.88 -4.87 -5.40
N ILE A 118 0.61 -4.99 -5.07
CA ILE A 118 -0.32 -5.95 -5.67
C ILE A 118 -1.44 -5.16 -6.37
N PRO A 119 -1.63 -5.32 -7.70
CA PRO A 119 -2.79 -4.76 -8.38
C PRO A 119 -4.08 -5.45 -7.92
N LYS A 120 -5.13 -4.67 -7.65
CA LYS A 120 -6.40 -5.18 -7.17
C LYS A 120 -7.06 -6.15 -8.16
N ASN A 121 -7.02 -5.81 -9.43
CA ASN A 121 -7.69 -6.58 -10.50
C ASN A 121 -6.83 -7.73 -11.04
N ASN A 122 -5.90 -8.28 -10.24
CA ASN A 122 -5.13 -9.45 -10.65
C ASN A 122 -5.91 -10.74 -10.32
N PRO A 123 -6.21 -11.61 -11.30
CA PRO A 123 -7.02 -12.83 -11.09
C PRO A 123 -6.46 -13.77 -10.01
N LEU A 124 -5.13 -13.80 -9.84
CA LEU A 124 -4.46 -14.63 -8.83
C LEU A 124 -4.73 -14.15 -7.40
N ILE A 125 -5.17 -12.91 -7.21
CA ILE A 125 -5.47 -12.36 -5.88
C ILE A 125 -6.73 -12.97 -5.28
N GLU A 126 -7.77 -13.18 -6.07
CA GLU A 126 -9.01 -13.78 -5.59
C GLU A 126 -8.78 -15.16 -4.98
N GLU A 127 -7.94 -15.97 -5.61
CA GLU A 127 -7.55 -17.28 -5.11
C GLU A 127 -6.81 -17.21 -3.77
N ILE A 128 -5.95 -16.20 -3.60
CA ILE A 128 -5.20 -16.01 -2.35
C ILE A 128 -6.14 -15.56 -1.22
N ILE A 129 -7.07 -14.65 -1.50
CA ILE A 129 -7.98 -14.05 -0.52
C ILE A 129 -8.92 -15.09 0.08
N GLN A 130 -9.50 -15.96 -0.76
CA GLN A 130 -10.53 -16.93 -0.34
C GLN A 130 -10.04 -17.90 0.74
N ASN A 131 -8.76 -18.16 0.83
CA ASN A 131 -8.19 -19.22 1.66
C ASN A 131 -7.26 -18.73 2.80
N ASN A 132 -7.16 -17.41 3.06
CA ASN A 132 -6.18 -16.93 4.05
C ASN A 132 -6.74 -15.87 5.00
N SER A 133 -6.95 -16.27 6.26
CA SER A 133 -7.44 -15.38 7.33
C SER A 133 -6.37 -14.48 7.95
N LYS A 134 -5.08 -14.74 7.72
CA LYS A 134 -3.95 -14.06 8.34
C LYS A 134 -3.24 -13.04 7.45
N GLN A 135 -3.67 -12.89 6.18
CA GLN A 135 -3.01 -12.02 5.22
C GLN A 135 -3.80 -10.73 5.02
N ILE A 136 -3.07 -9.62 5.03
CA ILE A 136 -3.58 -8.28 4.75
C ILE A 136 -3.05 -7.87 3.38
N PHE A 137 -3.93 -7.32 2.54
CA PHE A 137 -3.60 -6.87 1.19
C PHE A 137 -3.65 -5.34 1.14
N LEU A 138 -2.54 -4.72 0.83
CA LEU A 138 -2.40 -3.30 0.57
C LEU A 138 -2.24 -3.13 -0.95
N TYR A 139 -3.33 -2.75 -1.60
CA TYR A 139 -3.35 -2.64 -3.06
C TYR A 139 -2.52 -1.46 -3.58
N LEU A 140 -1.93 -1.67 -4.75
CA LEU A 140 -1.20 -0.64 -5.48
C LEU A 140 -2.14 0.43 -6.02
N ASP A 141 -3.36 0.03 -6.33
CA ASP A 141 -4.35 0.87 -7.01
C ASP A 141 -4.84 1.99 -6.10
N GLN A 142 -5.08 3.15 -6.70
CA GLN A 142 -5.78 4.25 -6.06
C GLN A 142 -7.30 4.05 -6.15
N PRO A 143 -8.09 4.54 -5.19
CA PRO A 143 -9.55 4.61 -5.35
C PRO A 143 -9.90 5.34 -6.65
N LEU A 144 -10.79 4.76 -7.45
CA LEU A 144 -11.18 5.33 -8.75
C LEU A 144 -11.84 6.71 -8.60
N SER A 145 -12.52 6.98 -7.49
CA SER A 145 -13.06 8.30 -7.14
C SER A 145 -11.99 9.39 -7.11
N HIS A 146 -10.77 9.07 -6.67
CA HIS A 146 -9.67 10.04 -6.65
C HIS A 146 -9.29 10.56 -8.06
N ASN A 147 -9.48 9.73 -9.11
CA ASN A 147 -9.26 10.19 -10.48
C ASN A 147 -10.30 11.23 -10.91
N LEU A 148 -11.56 11.06 -10.49
CA LEU A 148 -12.62 12.05 -10.76
C LEU A 148 -12.37 13.34 -9.98
N ILE A 149 -11.93 13.25 -8.74
CA ILE A 149 -11.51 14.41 -7.92
C ILE A 149 -10.34 15.14 -8.60
N LEU A 150 -9.34 14.43 -9.13
CA LEU A 150 -8.25 15.05 -9.88
C LEU A 150 -8.79 15.82 -11.10
N ILE A 151 -9.71 15.24 -11.86
CA ILE A 151 -10.35 15.92 -13.01
C ILE A 151 -11.08 17.20 -12.55
N LYS A 152 -11.86 17.12 -11.49
CA LYS A 152 -12.61 18.26 -10.93
C LYS A 152 -11.69 19.41 -10.54
N VAL A 153 -10.57 19.13 -9.85
CA VAL A 153 -9.63 20.17 -9.41
C VAL A 153 -8.73 20.68 -10.54
N LEU A 154 -8.59 19.95 -11.64
CA LEU A 154 -7.85 20.42 -12.82
C LEU A 154 -8.56 21.58 -13.50
N SER A 155 -9.84 21.45 -13.79
CA SER A 155 -10.62 22.50 -14.44
C SER A 155 -12.14 22.23 -14.37
N ASN A 156 -12.91 23.25 -14.00
CA ASN A 156 -14.38 23.18 -14.02
C ASN A 156 -14.98 23.04 -15.43
N ARG A 157 -14.16 23.11 -16.50
CA ARG A 157 -14.61 22.92 -17.90
C ARG A 157 -14.64 21.43 -18.28
N LEU A 158 -14.03 20.56 -17.50
CA LEU A 158 -13.95 19.12 -17.75
C LEU A 158 -15.12 18.42 -17.07
N GLN A 159 -16.26 18.37 -17.73
CA GLN A 159 -17.50 17.82 -17.18
C GLN A 159 -17.86 16.45 -17.79
N ASN A 160 -17.54 16.25 -19.08
CA ASN A 160 -17.86 15.04 -19.82
C ASN A 160 -16.64 14.13 -19.87
N ILE A 161 -16.67 13.01 -19.16
CA ILE A 161 -15.52 12.11 -19.01
C ILE A 161 -15.78 10.84 -19.79
N GLY A 162 -14.86 10.48 -20.69
CA GLY A 162 -14.91 9.23 -21.43
C GLY A 162 -14.05 8.15 -20.77
N ILE A 163 -14.59 6.94 -20.73
CA ILE A 163 -13.94 5.79 -20.10
C ILE A 163 -14.17 4.55 -20.97
N LEU A 164 -13.10 3.85 -21.33
CA LEU A 164 -13.20 2.51 -21.88
C LEU A 164 -13.25 1.51 -20.73
N VAL A 165 -14.13 0.52 -20.82
CA VAL A 165 -14.27 -0.53 -19.81
C VAL A 165 -14.33 -1.91 -20.48
N ASP A 166 -13.83 -2.94 -19.83
CA ASP A 166 -14.11 -4.32 -20.25
C ASP A 166 -15.61 -4.63 -20.06
N THR A 167 -16.20 -5.36 -20.99
CA THR A 167 -17.63 -5.72 -20.97
C THR A 167 -18.05 -6.42 -19.66
N ASN A 168 -17.11 -7.10 -19.00
CA ASN A 168 -17.36 -7.82 -17.75
C ASN A 168 -17.11 -6.97 -16.50
N ASP A 169 -16.48 -5.78 -16.61
CA ASP A 169 -16.14 -4.92 -15.47
C ASP A 169 -17.28 -3.99 -15.06
N LYS A 170 -18.37 -4.57 -14.57
CA LYS A 170 -19.47 -3.80 -13.98
C LYS A 170 -19.08 -3.08 -12.68
N GLY A 171 -18.04 -3.56 -12.00
CA GLY A 171 -17.56 -2.99 -10.75
C GLY A 171 -17.03 -1.57 -10.94
N THR A 172 -16.14 -1.38 -11.91
CA THR A 172 -15.59 -0.06 -12.28
C THR A 172 -16.69 0.91 -12.69
N VAL A 173 -17.65 0.48 -13.52
CA VAL A 173 -18.78 1.32 -13.94
C VAL A 173 -19.58 1.80 -12.74
N ASN A 174 -19.95 0.92 -11.81
CA ASN A 174 -20.73 1.27 -10.63
C ASN A 174 -19.99 2.22 -9.68
N ILE A 175 -18.71 1.94 -9.40
CA ILE A 175 -17.88 2.78 -8.51
C ILE A 175 -17.76 4.19 -9.09
N LEU A 176 -17.39 4.32 -10.36
CA LEU A 176 -17.23 5.62 -11.01
C LEU A 176 -18.55 6.37 -11.13
N SER A 177 -19.65 5.70 -11.51
CA SER A 177 -20.98 6.33 -11.63
C SER A 177 -21.48 6.89 -10.31
N ASN A 178 -21.22 6.21 -9.19
CA ASN A 178 -21.59 6.73 -7.89
C ASN A 178 -20.73 7.95 -7.50
N ALA A 179 -19.42 7.87 -7.63
CA ALA A 179 -18.52 8.98 -7.30
C ALA A 179 -18.74 10.22 -8.20
N ALA A 180 -19.16 10.04 -9.45
CA ALA A 180 -19.41 11.14 -10.38
C ALA A 180 -20.61 11.99 -9.99
N LYS A 181 -21.65 11.40 -9.35
CA LYS A 181 -22.85 12.12 -8.89
C LYS A 181 -22.51 13.19 -7.86
N ASP A 182 -21.59 12.87 -6.92
CA ASP A 182 -21.21 13.77 -5.84
C ASP A 182 -20.30 14.92 -6.35
N LEU A 183 -19.75 14.77 -7.56
CA LEU A 183 -18.86 15.74 -8.19
C LEU A 183 -19.49 16.53 -9.34
N ASP A 184 -20.78 16.34 -9.66
CA ASP A 184 -21.46 16.90 -10.82
C ASP A 184 -20.70 16.63 -12.14
N LEU A 185 -20.30 15.37 -12.35
CA LEU A 185 -19.58 14.92 -13.56
C LEU A 185 -20.45 13.95 -14.36
N THR A 186 -20.38 14.06 -15.68
CA THR A 186 -21.07 13.17 -16.61
C THR A 186 -20.10 12.13 -17.17
N LEU A 187 -20.43 10.85 -17.04
CA LEU A 187 -19.58 9.77 -17.54
C LEU A 187 -20.15 9.14 -18.80
N PHE A 188 -19.28 8.91 -19.76
CA PHE A 188 -19.56 8.20 -21.01
C PHE A 188 -18.70 6.93 -21.03
N PHE A 189 -19.34 5.78 -21.03
CA PHE A 189 -18.68 4.49 -21.08
C PHE A 189 -18.84 3.87 -22.47
N GLU A 190 -17.75 3.33 -23.00
CA GLU A 190 -17.76 2.41 -24.13
C GLU A 190 -17.14 1.09 -23.68
N SER A 191 -17.88 0.00 -23.87
CA SER A 191 -17.48 -1.33 -23.48
C SER A 191 -16.76 -2.05 -24.62
N ILE A 192 -15.68 -2.74 -24.29
CA ILE A 192 -14.92 -3.56 -25.26
C ILE A 192 -14.77 -5.00 -24.77
N GLU A 193 -14.77 -5.94 -25.69
CA GLU A 193 -14.53 -7.36 -25.42
C GLU A 193 -13.05 -7.75 -25.60
N SER A 194 -12.34 -7.03 -26.46
CA SER A 194 -10.91 -7.26 -26.69
C SER A 194 -10.19 -5.97 -27.09
N SER A 195 -8.86 -5.98 -26.98
CA SER A 195 -8.00 -4.84 -27.35
C SER A 195 -8.10 -4.41 -28.81
N GLU A 196 -8.60 -5.26 -29.70
CA GLU A 196 -8.81 -4.95 -31.12
C GLU A 196 -9.85 -3.86 -31.33
N TYR A 197 -10.85 -3.76 -30.45
CA TYR A 197 -11.93 -2.80 -30.55
C TYR A 197 -11.62 -1.45 -29.89
N VAL A 198 -10.48 -1.31 -29.18
CA VAL A 198 -10.09 -0.07 -28.48
C VAL A 198 -10.13 1.15 -29.40
N GLY A 199 -9.62 1.04 -30.63
CA GLY A 199 -9.59 2.16 -31.57
C GLY A 199 -10.98 2.64 -31.98
N THR A 200 -11.90 1.75 -32.27
CA THR A 200 -13.29 2.07 -32.64
C THR A 200 -14.05 2.68 -31.46
N ALA A 201 -14.00 2.02 -30.30
CA ALA A 201 -14.67 2.48 -29.09
C ALA A 201 -14.14 3.85 -28.62
N LEU A 202 -12.83 4.05 -28.70
CA LEU A 202 -12.21 5.34 -28.39
C LEU A 202 -12.73 6.46 -29.32
N ASN A 203 -12.80 6.23 -30.64
CA ASN A 203 -13.30 7.21 -31.58
C ASN A 203 -14.76 7.62 -31.29
N ASN A 204 -15.60 6.67 -30.87
CA ASN A 204 -16.98 6.94 -30.47
C ASN A 204 -17.06 7.87 -29.24
N LEU A 205 -16.11 7.69 -28.27
CA LEU A 205 -16.04 8.54 -27.08
C LEU A 205 -15.55 9.94 -27.40
N LEU A 206 -14.49 10.07 -28.21
CA LEU A 206 -13.79 11.33 -28.46
C LEU A 206 -14.66 12.43 -29.08
N GLU A 207 -15.83 12.13 -29.60
CA GLU A 207 -16.80 13.10 -30.11
C GLU A 207 -17.72 13.69 -29.03
N LYS A 208 -17.73 13.12 -27.81
CA LYS A 208 -18.73 13.43 -26.77
C LYS A 208 -18.10 13.92 -25.48
N ILE A 209 -16.77 13.89 -25.33
CA ILE A 209 -16.08 14.06 -24.05
C ILE A 209 -15.15 15.27 -24.03
N ASP A 210 -14.93 15.80 -22.85
CA ASP A 210 -13.97 16.88 -22.58
C ASP A 210 -12.61 16.31 -22.14
N ILE A 211 -12.61 15.11 -21.57
CA ILE A 211 -11.42 14.44 -21.03
C ILE A 211 -11.59 12.92 -21.05
N PHE A 212 -10.50 12.22 -21.31
CA PHE A 212 -10.46 10.75 -21.23
C PHE A 212 -9.81 10.29 -19.93
N LEU A 213 -10.46 9.37 -19.22
CA LEU A 213 -9.92 8.71 -18.03
C LEU A 213 -9.49 7.29 -18.35
N ALA A 214 -8.20 7.01 -18.20
CA ALA A 214 -7.66 5.66 -18.28
C ALA A 214 -7.78 4.97 -16.91
N THR A 215 -8.32 3.76 -16.90
CA THR A 215 -8.39 2.87 -15.72
C THR A 215 -7.35 1.75 -15.84
N PRO A 216 -6.87 1.16 -14.72
CA PRO A 216 -5.88 0.09 -14.78
C PRO A 216 -6.50 -1.25 -15.24
N ASP A 217 -6.68 -1.37 -16.55
CA ASP A 217 -7.17 -2.55 -17.24
C ASP A 217 -6.18 -2.95 -18.35
N THR A 218 -5.64 -4.17 -18.25
CA THR A 218 -4.62 -4.66 -19.18
C THR A 218 -5.17 -5.05 -20.57
N ASN A 219 -6.47 -5.32 -20.69
CA ASN A 219 -7.11 -5.58 -21.97
C ASN A 219 -7.23 -4.28 -22.78
N ILE A 220 -7.38 -3.15 -22.09
CA ILE A 220 -7.53 -1.82 -22.69
C ILE A 220 -6.18 -1.12 -22.82
N HIS A 221 -5.40 -1.10 -21.74
CA HIS A 221 -4.18 -0.31 -21.59
C HIS A 221 -2.94 -1.21 -21.56
N ASN A 222 -2.48 -1.62 -22.73
CA ASN A 222 -1.30 -2.46 -22.92
C ASN A 222 -0.34 -1.86 -23.96
N LYS A 223 0.79 -2.53 -24.19
CA LYS A 223 1.84 -2.04 -25.11
C LYS A 223 1.35 -1.79 -26.54
N ALA A 224 0.32 -2.52 -26.99
CA ALA A 224 -0.22 -2.38 -28.35
C ALA A 224 -1.20 -1.18 -28.48
N THR A 225 -1.91 -0.83 -27.41
CA THR A 225 -3.01 0.14 -27.43
C THR A 225 -2.65 1.52 -26.91
N VAL A 226 -1.78 1.62 -25.89
CA VAL A 226 -1.45 2.87 -25.17
C VAL A 226 -1.02 3.99 -26.11
N SER A 227 -0.15 3.71 -27.07
CA SER A 227 0.33 4.74 -28.01
C SER A 227 -0.80 5.29 -28.90
N ASN A 228 -1.70 4.41 -29.36
CA ASN A 228 -2.85 4.81 -30.16
C ASN A 228 -3.85 5.65 -29.31
N ILE A 229 -4.13 5.22 -28.09
CA ILE A 229 -5.00 5.96 -27.16
C ILE A 229 -4.46 7.38 -26.94
N LEU A 230 -3.19 7.51 -26.55
CA LEU A 230 -2.55 8.83 -26.31
C LEU A 230 -2.56 9.72 -27.55
N LEU A 231 -2.20 9.17 -28.71
CA LEU A 231 -2.13 9.93 -29.96
C LEU A 231 -3.51 10.37 -30.45
N SER A 232 -4.54 9.52 -30.33
CA SER A 232 -5.91 9.85 -30.75
C SER A 232 -6.50 10.96 -29.87
N ASN A 233 -6.32 10.87 -28.55
CA ASN A 233 -6.72 11.93 -27.62
C ASN A 233 -6.00 13.26 -27.94
N TYR A 234 -4.68 13.21 -28.14
CA TYR A 234 -3.88 14.40 -28.42
C TYR A 234 -4.31 15.10 -29.74
N ARG A 235 -4.54 14.32 -30.82
CA ARG A 235 -5.03 14.84 -32.11
C ARG A 235 -6.39 15.53 -32.01
N LYS A 236 -7.27 15.03 -31.15
CA LYS A 236 -8.58 15.62 -30.87
C LYS A 236 -8.52 16.74 -29.81
N ARG A 237 -7.31 17.04 -29.29
CA ARG A 237 -7.08 18.01 -28.21
C ARG A 237 -7.84 17.68 -26.93
N ILE A 238 -8.12 16.42 -26.68
CA ILE A 238 -8.77 15.91 -25.48
C ILE A 238 -7.68 15.47 -24.50
N PRO A 239 -7.59 16.09 -23.29
CA PRO A 239 -6.63 15.67 -22.29
C PRO A 239 -6.91 14.25 -21.81
N LEU A 240 -5.88 13.57 -21.32
CA LEU A 240 -5.98 12.22 -20.79
C LEU A 240 -5.45 12.19 -19.36
N ILE A 241 -6.21 11.59 -18.45
CA ILE A 241 -5.75 11.23 -17.12
C ILE A 241 -5.34 9.76 -17.11
N GLY A 242 -4.10 9.52 -16.71
CA GLY A 242 -3.55 8.17 -16.55
C GLY A 242 -3.63 7.66 -15.10
N PHE A 243 -3.29 6.40 -14.92
CA PHE A 243 -3.23 5.74 -13.61
C PHE A 243 -1.80 5.45 -13.14
N SER A 244 -0.79 5.95 -13.83
CA SER A 244 0.62 5.73 -13.48
C SER A 244 1.52 6.87 -13.95
N SER A 245 2.70 7.00 -13.33
CA SER A 245 3.73 7.94 -13.78
C SER A 245 4.22 7.64 -15.20
N ALA A 246 4.21 6.39 -15.64
CA ALA A 246 4.56 5.99 -17.00
C ALA A 246 3.59 6.57 -18.04
N TYR A 247 2.30 6.64 -17.72
CA TYR A 247 1.29 7.24 -18.58
C TYR A 247 1.55 8.73 -18.82
N VAL A 248 1.93 9.46 -17.75
CA VAL A 248 2.25 10.90 -17.87
C VAL A 248 3.53 11.12 -18.68
N LYS A 249 4.56 10.29 -18.46
CA LYS A 249 5.79 10.32 -19.25
C LYS A 249 5.52 10.00 -20.73
N ALA A 250 4.52 9.17 -21.02
CA ALA A 250 4.11 8.85 -22.39
C ALA A 250 3.21 9.90 -23.06
N GLY A 251 2.70 10.92 -22.32
CA GLY A 251 1.92 12.02 -22.88
C GLY A 251 0.54 12.25 -22.26
N ALA A 252 0.19 11.60 -21.17
CA ALA A 252 -1.01 11.97 -20.41
C ALA A 252 -0.84 13.34 -19.74
N LEU A 253 -1.93 14.08 -19.54
CA LEU A 253 -1.94 15.37 -18.86
C LEU A 253 -1.56 15.26 -17.39
N ALA A 254 -2.13 14.29 -16.70
CA ALA A 254 -1.84 14.04 -15.29
C ALA A 254 -2.13 12.58 -14.93
N ALA A 255 -1.66 12.15 -13.79
CA ALA A 255 -2.05 10.90 -13.17
C ALA A 255 -2.04 11.02 -11.65
N ILE A 256 -2.92 10.25 -11.01
CA ILE A 256 -2.82 9.90 -9.60
C ILE A 256 -2.37 8.44 -9.49
N TYR A 257 -1.41 8.17 -8.61
CA TYR A 257 -0.83 6.84 -8.50
C TYR A 257 -0.17 6.64 -7.13
N SER A 258 0.12 5.39 -6.79
CA SER A 258 0.91 5.04 -5.62
C SER A 258 2.40 5.00 -5.98
N SER A 259 3.18 5.94 -5.47
CA SER A 259 4.65 5.89 -5.61
C SER A 259 5.24 4.81 -4.69
N PRO A 260 6.49 4.35 -4.94
CA PRO A 260 7.20 3.47 -4.02
C PRO A 260 7.20 3.96 -2.58
N GLU A 261 7.36 5.26 -2.37
CA GLU A 261 7.31 5.90 -1.05
C GLU A 261 5.91 5.83 -0.42
N ASN A 262 4.84 6.06 -1.21
CA ASN A 262 3.47 5.94 -0.72
C ASN A 262 3.16 4.53 -0.22
N ILE A 263 3.59 3.53 -0.97
CA ILE A 263 3.42 2.12 -0.61
C ILE A 263 4.22 1.78 0.66
N ALA A 264 5.46 2.24 0.73
CA ALA A 264 6.30 2.03 1.91
C ALA A 264 5.68 2.65 3.17
N HIS A 265 5.10 3.85 3.06
CA HIS A 265 4.40 4.48 4.18
C HIS A 265 3.16 3.70 4.60
N GLN A 266 2.40 3.15 3.65
CA GLN A 266 1.23 2.34 3.98
C GLN A 266 1.61 1.02 4.65
N VAL A 267 2.66 0.36 4.18
CA VAL A 267 3.21 -0.85 4.81
C VAL A 267 3.71 -0.55 6.22
N ARG A 268 4.44 0.57 6.40
CA ARG A 268 4.85 1.06 7.74
C ARG A 268 3.66 1.17 8.68
N ASP A 269 2.57 1.81 8.24
CA ASP A 269 1.37 1.97 9.05
C ASP A 269 0.77 0.61 9.42
N GLY A 270 0.79 -0.35 8.51
CA GLY A 270 0.38 -1.74 8.75
C GLY A 270 1.26 -2.42 9.80
N ILE A 271 2.58 -2.28 9.71
CA ILE A 271 3.55 -2.82 10.67
C ILE A 271 3.33 -2.19 12.06
N VAL A 272 3.18 -0.86 12.12
CA VAL A 272 2.94 -0.14 13.38
C VAL A 272 1.62 -0.59 14.01
N THR A 273 0.56 -0.73 13.21
CA THR A 273 -0.74 -1.21 13.70
C THR A 273 -0.64 -2.63 14.23
N TYR A 274 0.05 -3.51 13.52
CA TYR A 274 0.28 -4.90 13.94
C TYR A 274 0.96 -4.98 15.30
N PHE A 275 2.02 -4.20 15.53
CA PHE A 275 2.74 -4.19 16.79
C PHE A 275 2.10 -3.33 17.91
N SER A 276 1.01 -2.66 17.61
CA SER A 276 0.21 -1.93 18.62
C SER A 276 -0.94 -2.75 19.17
N ASP A 277 -1.00 -4.05 18.87
CA ASP A 277 -2.07 -4.98 19.24
C ASP A 277 -3.49 -4.50 18.89
N LYS A 278 -3.59 -3.60 17.88
CA LYS A 278 -4.87 -3.12 17.36
C LYS A 278 -5.36 -4.07 16.28
N PRO A 279 -6.65 -4.48 16.33
CA PRO A 279 -7.19 -5.32 15.28
C PRO A 279 -7.18 -4.58 13.94
N ILE A 280 -6.61 -5.22 12.91
CA ILE A 280 -6.70 -4.72 11.54
C ILE A 280 -8.09 -5.11 11.00
N GLN A 281 -9.00 -4.14 10.99
CA GLN A 281 -10.42 -4.37 10.65
C GLN A 281 -10.61 -4.73 9.19
N ASN A 282 -9.92 -4.04 8.28
CA ASN A 282 -10.04 -4.29 6.85
C ASN A 282 -8.77 -4.97 6.32
N LYS A 283 -8.93 -6.20 5.84
CA LYS A 283 -7.82 -7.00 5.29
C LYS A 283 -7.49 -6.66 3.83
N GLN A 284 -8.35 -5.92 3.16
CA GLN A 284 -8.19 -5.49 1.78
C GLN A 284 -8.27 -3.98 1.71
N GLN A 285 -7.15 -3.31 1.55
CA GLN A 285 -7.07 -1.86 1.63
C GLN A 285 -6.55 -1.27 0.31
N MET A 286 -7.29 -0.32 -0.22
CA MET A 286 -6.81 0.55 -1.29
C MET A 286 -5.69 1.46 -0.76
N SER A 287 -4.88 2.03 -1.67
CA SER A 287 -3.80 2.91 -1.25
C SER A 287 -4.35 4.18 -0.59
N LYS A 288 -3.91 4.42 0.64
CA LYS A 288 -4.24 5.61 1.43
C LYS A 288 -3.41 6.82 1.03
N TYR A 289 -2.16 6.57 0.64
CA TYR A 289 -1.23 7.60 0.22
C TYR A 289 -1.19 7.67 -1.30
N PHE A 290 -1.11 8.88 -1.84
CA PHE A 290 -1.02 9.07 -3.28
C PHE A 290 -0.02 10.14 -3.68
N SER A 291 0.42 10.06 -4.91
CA SER A 291 1.18 11.07 -5.62
C SER A 291 0.42 11.51 -6.85
N VAL A 292 0.56 12.79 -7.18
CA VAL A 292 0.05 13.36 -8.43
C VAL A 292 1.25 13.71 -9.29
N LEU A 293 1.20 13.36 -10.57
CA LEU A 293 2.16 13.81 -11.56
C LEU A 293 1.41 14.62 -12.63
N PHE A 294 1.98 15.76 -13.02
CA PHE A 294 1.35 16.68 -13.96
C PHE A 294 2.33 17.04 -15.09
N ASN A 295 1.89 16.86 -16.34
CA ASN A 295 2.68 17.13 -17.53
C ASN A 295 2.48 18.58 -18.00
N THR A 296 3.41 19.45 -17.65
CA THR A 296 3.36 20.88 -17.99
C THR A 296 3.43 21.15 -19.50
N ASP A 297 4.10 20.28 -20.28
CA ASP A 297 4.22 20.45 -21.72
C ASP A 297 2.92 20.10 -22.44
N VAL A 298 2.28 19.01 -22.01
CA VAL A 298 0.95 18.65 -22.50
C VAL A 298 -0.08 19.71 -22.09
N ALA A 299 -0.04 20.19 -20.86
CA ALA A 299 -0.92 21.27 -20.39
C ALA A 299 -0.79 22.51 -21.27
N ARG A 300 0.44 22.95 -21.53
CA ARG A 300 0.72 24.12 -22.38
C ARG A 300 0.20 23.92 -23.81
N SER A 301 0.42 22.74 -24.40
CA SER A 301 -0.01 22.43 -25.78
C SER A 301 -1.52 22.38 -25.94
N LEU A 302 -2.25 21.96 -24.90
CA LEU A 302 -3.70 21.86 -24.87
C LEU A 302 -4.39 23.12 -24.32
N GLY A 303 -3.62 24.13 -23.85
CA GLY A 303 -4.16 25.39 -23.31
C GLY A 303 -4.71 25.28 -21.90
N PHE A 304 -4.23 24.31 -21.11
CA PHE A 304 -4.59 24.18 -19.69
C PHE A 304 -3.70 25.04 -18.80
N PRO A 305 -4.23 25.61 -17.71
CA PRO A 305 -3.42 26.33 -16.74
C PRO A 305 -2.43 25.36 -16.06
N ILE A 306 -1.17 25.81 -15.95
CA ILE A 306 -0.14 25.03 -15.26
C ILE A 306 -0.39 25.11 -13.75
N LYS A 307 -0.54 23.96 -13.12
CA LYS A 307 -0.65 23.79 -11.67
C LYS A 307 0.52 22.97 -11.16
N SER A 308 1.01 23.29 -9.96
CA SER A 308 2.00 22.44 -9.30
C SER A 308 1.33 21.17 -8.76
N GLU A 309 2.09 20.06 -8.74
CA GLU A 309 1.63 18.78 -8.16
C GLU A 309 1.20 18.93 -6.71
N THR A 310 1.95 19.73 -5.93
CA THR A 310 1.61 20.06 -4.54
C THR A 310 0.25 20.74 -4.45
N LYS A 311 -0.01 21.74 -5.30
CA LYS A 311 -1.30 22.44 -5.28
C LYS A 311 -2.45 21.55 -5.71
N LEU A 312 -2.25 20.67 -6.68
CA LEU A 312 -3.26 19.68 -7.07
C LEU A 312 -3.57 18.73 -5.91
N LYS A 313 -2.53 18.25 -5.22
CA LYS A 313 -2.68 17.37 -4.07
C LYS A 313 -3.42 18.05 -2.92
N GLU A 314 -3.11 19.29 -2.59
CA GLU A 314 -3.84 20.06 -1.58
C GLU A 314 -5.33 20.17 -1.91
N LEU A 315 -5.65 20.61 -3.14
CA LEU A 315 -7.04 20.73 -3.58
C LEU A 315 -7.80 19.40 -3.57
N MET A 316 -7.13 18.30 -3.88
CA MET A 316 -7.73 16.97 -3.80
C MET A 316 -8.01 16.54 -2.37
N MET A 317 -7.12 16.87 -1.43
CA MET A 317 -7.31 16.51 -0.02
C MET A 317 -8.56 17.16 0.58
N ASP A 318 -8.91 18.39 0.15
CA ASP A 318 -10.13 19.05 0.57
C ASP A 318 -11.39 18.23 0.21
N TYR A 319 -11.42 17.59 -0.97
CA TYR A 319 -12.52 16.70 -1.39
C TYR A 319 -12.48 15.35 -0.66
N ILE A 320 -11.29 14.75 -0.52
CA ILE A 320 -11.14 13.42 0.08
C ILE A 320 -11.52 13.40 1.56
N HIS A 321 -11.30 14.49 2.30
CA HIS A 321 -11.69 14.59 3.71
C HIS A 321 -13.18 14.74 3.92
N VAL A 322 -13.90 15.34 2.98
CA VAL A 322 -15.38 15.47 3.05
C VAL A 322 -16.06 14.12 2.90
N ASP A 323 -15.49 13.21 2.10
CA ASP A 323 -16.04 11.85 1.89
C ASP A 323 -15.77 10.88 3.06
N ALA A 324 -14.95 11.27 4.04
CA ALA A 324 -14.53 10.43 5.17
C ALA A 324 -15.30 10.71 6.49
N GLU A 325 -16.15 11.73 6.53
CA GLU A 325 -17.07 12.07 7.62
C GLU A 325 -18.48 11.52 7.34
#